data_1af312d832ec43b82eed099802d70ad7
#
_entry.id   1af312d832ec43b82eed099802d70ad7
#
_cell.length_a   1.000
_cell.length_b   1.000
_cell.length_c   1.000
_cell.angle_alpha   90.00
_cell.angle_beta   90.00
_cell.angle_gamma   90.00
#
_symmetry.space_group_name_H-M   'P 1'
#
loop_
_entity.id
_entity.type
_entity.pdbx_description
1 polymer ?
#
loop_
_entity_poly.entity_id
_entity_poly.type
_entity_poly.pdbx_seq_one_letter_code
_entity_poly.pdbx_strand_id
1 'polypeptide(L)'
;MSRALNDVAAGTLFGVALNYKGLLDSRLPEFQQPPYQKPPVKPVLFIKTPNTRNEHDAPVLFPRGVEHLQPGPALGVVIARDASRVKEEEAMAHVAGYVIVNEFSLPEDSYYRPAVKAKCRDGFCPLGPQLVPAQEIVDPHALELKLYVNGELRQRNNTANLVRDIPRLIAEISEFMTLHAGDVLITGTPEGRVDVHPGDRVEVEIDGLGRLVNSIVAE
;
A
#
# COMPACT_ATOMS: atom_id res chain seq x y z
N MET A 1 19.94 -16.99 -8.24
CA MET A 1 20.38 -15.67 -7.75
C MET A 1 19.13 -14.82 -7.54
N SER A 2 18.83 -14.44 -6.30
CA SER A 2 17.72 -13.50 -6.00
C SER A 2 18.09 -12.15 -6.63
N ARG A 3 17.24 -11.62 -7.54
CA ARG A 3 17.38 -10.25 -8.01
C ARG A 3 17.10 -9.32 -6.84
N ALA A 4 17.83 -8.22 -6.72
CA ALA A 4 17.53 -7.21 -5.71
C ALA A 4 16.09 -6.72 -5.90
N LEU A 5 15.40 -6.44 -4.79
CA LEU A 5 14.01 -5.97 -4.83
C LEU A 5 13.84 -4.74 -5.74
N ASN A 6 14.79 -3.80 -5.66
CA ASN A 6 14.80 -2.57 -6.47
C ASN A 6 14.91 -2.84 -7.98
N ASP A 7 15.47 -3.98 -8.39
CA ASP A 7 15.55 -4.34 -9.82
C ASP A 7 14.24 -4.93 -10.34
N VAL A 8 13.47 -5.58 -9.47
CA VAL A 8 12.23 -6.30 -9.83
C VAL A 8 10.99 -5.44 -9.65
N ALA A 9 11.01 -4.55 -8.67
CA ALA A 9 9.91 -3.63 -8.34
C ALA A 9 10.28 -2.17 -8.71
N ALA A 10 10.91 -1.97 -9.86
CA ALA A 10 11.44 -0.67 -10.29
C ALA A 10 10.40 0.25 -10.96
N GLY A 11 9.22 -0.27 -11.29
CA GLY A 11 8.17 0.44 -11.99
C GLY A 11 7.41 1.45 -11.13
N THR A 12 6.24 1.84 -11.58
CA THR A 12 5.37 2.79 -10.86
C THR A 12 4.73 2.13 -9.64
N LEU A 13 4.58 2.91 -8.57
CA LEU A 13 3.83 2.50 -7.38
C LEU A 13 2.41 3.04 -7.47
N PHE A 14 1.44 2.17 -7.68
CA PHE A 14 0.01 2.48 -7.66
C PHE A 14 -0.59 2.03 -6.35
N GLY A 15 -1.38 2.88 -5.72
CA GLY A 15 -2.09 2.51 -4.49
C GLY A 15 -3.60 2.61 -4.66
N VAL A 16 -4.32 1.81 -3.88
CA VAL A 16 -5.78 1.80 -3.84
C VAL A 16 -6.25 2.27 -2.48
N ALA A 17 -6.89 3.42 -2.43
CA ALA A 17 -7.53 3.92 -1.23
C ALA A 17 -8.91 3.26 -1.03
N LEU A 18 -9.38 3.22 0.22
CA LEU A 18 -10.72 2.69 0.57
C LEU A 18 -10.93 1.21 0.18
N ASN A 19 -9.86 0.44 0.07
CA ASN A 19 -9.95 -0.96 -0.34
C ASN A 19 -10.00 -1.95 0.83
N TYR A 20 -10.15 -1.49 2.06
CA TYR A 20 -10.51 -2.32 3.22
C TYR A 20 -11.95 -2.03 3.64
N LYS A 21 -12.72 -3.10 3.93
CA LYS A 21 -14.15 -3.00 4.28
C LYS A 21 -14.37 -2.07 5.47
N GLY A 22 -13.62 -2.25 6.56
CA GLY A 22 -13.74 -1.41 7.75
C GLY A 22 -13.45 0.06 7.47
N LEU A 23 -12.42 0.38 6.65
CA LEU A 23 -12.12 1.74 6.26
C LEU A 23 -13.24 2.33 5.38
N LEU A 24 -13.70 1.60 4.36
CA LEU A 24 -14.79 2.06 3.50
C LEU A 24 -16.07 2.31 4.30
N ASP A 25 -16.46 1.37 5.16
CA ASP A 25 -17.67 1.46 5.98
C ASP A 25 -17.62 2.67 6.94
N SER A 26 -16.45 2.95 7.54
CA SER A 26 -16.28 4.12 8.43
C SER A 26 -16.44 5.46 7.69
N ARG A 27 -16.25 5.47 6.36
CA ARG A 27 -16.33 6.67 5.51
C ARG A 27 -17.65 6.79 4.74
N LEU A 28 -18.53 5.80 4.78
CA LEU A 28 -19.82 5.82 4.06
C LEU A 28 -20.66 7.09 4.32
N PRO A 29 -20.76 7.63 5.56
CA PRO A 29 -21.51 8.85 5.79
C PRO A 29 -20.97 10.07 5.02
N GLU A 30 -19.65 10.17 4.81
CA GLU A 30 -19.03 11.28 4.09
C GLU A 30 -19.42 11.27 2.61
N PHE A 31 -19.62 10.09 2.02
CA PHE A 31 -19.99 9.96 0.60
C PHE A 31 -21.43 10.36 0.29
N GLN A 32 -22.24 10.61 1.30
CA GLN A 32 -23.59 11.15 1.16
C GLN A 32 -23.63 12.68 1.20
N GLN A 33 -22.49 13.32 1.42
CA GLN A 33 -22.35 14.78 1.53
C GLN A 33 -21.51 15.34 0.37
N PRO A 34 -21.72 16.62 -0.04
CA PRO A 34 -20.81 17.26 -0.97
C PRO A 34 -19.36 17.25 -0.44
N PRO A 35 -18.35 17.12 -1.32
CA PRO A 35 -18.43 17.10 -2.79
C PRO A 35 -18.76 15.72 -3.40
N TYR A 36 -18.96 14.69 -2.57
CA TYR A 36 -19.34 13.36 -3.05
C TYR A 36 -20.83 13.29 -3.34
N GLN A 37 -21.25 12.28 -4.09
CA GLN A 37 -22.66 12.00 -4.37
C GLN A 37 -23.04 10.56 -4.00
N LYS A 38 -22.05 9.68 -3.98
CA LYS A 38 -22.20 8.25 -3.68
C LYS A 38 -20.84 7.64 -3.33
N PRO A 39 -20.81 6.49 -2.64
CA PRO A 39 -19.57 5.72 -2.44
C PRO A 39 -18.92 5.33 -3.75
N PRO A 40 -17.57 5.17 -3.78
CA PRO A 40 -16.84 4.78 -4.99
C PRO A 40 -17.23 3.38 -5.44
N VAL A 41 -17.57 3.23 -6.72
CA VAL A 41 -17.89 1.94 -7.36
C VAL A 41 -16.72 1.37 -8.15
N LYS A 42 -15.68 2.16 -8.39
CA LYS A 42 -14.40 1.78 -9.02
C LYS A 42 -13.26 1.99 -8.03
N PRO A 43 -12.06 1.41 -8.26
CA PRO A 43 -10.90 1.65 -7.40
C PRO A 43 -10.58 3.15 -7.29
N VAL A 44 -10.35 3.62 -6.07
CA VAL A 44 -9.86 4.99 -5.83
C VAL A 44 -8.35 4.95 -5.86
N LEU A 45 -7.75 5.35 -6.99
CA LEU A 45 -6.33 5.23 -7.21
C LEU A 45 -5.56 6.45 -6.71
N PHE A 46 -4.38 6.20 -6.19
CA PHE A 46 -3.33 7.19 -5.98
C PHE A 46 -2.00 6.65 -6.49
N ILE A 47 -1.04 7.52 -6.69
CA ILE A 47 0.33 7.14 -7.07
C ILE A 47 1.31 7.56 -5.98
N LYS A 48 2.40 6.80 -5.88
CA LYS A 48 3.60 7.17 -5.14
C LYS A 48 4.67 7.49 -6.19
N THR A 49 5.11 8.74 -6.21
CA THR A 49 6.15 9.21 -7.15
C THR A 49 7.50 8.57 -6.84
N PRO A 50 8.47 8.52 -7.78
CA PRO A 50 9.75 7.83 -7.57
C PRO A 50 10.52 8.27 -6.32
N ASN A 51 10.43 9.54 -5.94
CA ASN A 51 11.08 10.09 -4.73
C ASN A 51 10.53 9.51 -3.41
N THR A 52 9.34 8.88 -3.44
CA THR A 52 8.75 8.28 -2.24
C THR A 52 9.37 6.96 -1.85
N ARG A 53 10.11 6.32 -2.78
CA ARG A 53 10.73 5.01 -2.52
C ARG A 53 11.70 5.09 -1.36
N ASN A 54 11.67 4.06 -0.52
CA ASN A 54 12.56 3.89 0.61
C ASN A 54 12.76 2.39 0.85
N GLU A 55 13.72 2.04 1.69
CA GLU A 55 14.14 0.67 1.90
C GLU A 55 13.92 0.23 3.35
N HIS A 56 14.06 -1.07 3.57
CA HIS A 56 14.15 -1.65 4.90
C HIS A 56 15.35 -1.03 5.66
N ASP A 57 15.16 -0.77 6.96
CA ASP A 57 16.11 -0.11 7.87
C ASP A 57 16.49 1.34 7.51
N ALA A 58 15.99 1.89 6.39
CA ALA A 58 16.22 3.29 6.08
C ALA A 58 15.30 4.22 6.91
N PRO A 59 15.77 5.43 7.27
CA PRO A 59 14.94 6.37 8.01
C PRO A 59 13.82 6.96 7.14
N VAL A 60 12.69 7.26 7.78
CA VAL A 60 11.61 8.06 7.22
C VAL A 60 11.63 9.42 7.90
N LEU A 61 11.68 10.48 7.10
CA LEU A 61 11.72 11.84 7.63
C LEU A 61 10.35 12.29 8.11
N PHE A 62 10.28 12.78 9.35
CA PHE A 62 9.10 13.48 9.86
C PHE A 62 9.17 14.94 9.39
N PRO A 63 8.27 15.39 8.51
CA PRO A 63 8.44 16.69 7.85
C PRO A 63 8.25 17.86 8.82
N ARG A 64 9.02 18.92 8.63
CA ARG A 64 8.86 20.14 9.43
C ARG A 64 7.48 20.76 9.26
N GLY A 65 6.92 21.23 10.36
CA GLY A 65 5.65 21.95 10.36
C GLY A 65 4.42 21.06 10.12
N VAL A 66 4.56 19.75 10.24
CA VAL A 66 3.42 18.83 10.31
C VAL A 66 3.25 18.30 11.74
N GLU A 67 2.02 18.00 12.11
CA GLU A 67 1.68 17.50 13.45
C GLU A 67 1.50 15.97 13.44
N HIS A 68 1.17 15.39 12.29
CA HIS A 68 0.79 14.01 12.15
C HIS A 68 1.52 13.34 10.98
N LEU A 69 2.11 12.17 11.22
CA LEU A 69 2.64 11.26 10.22
C LEU A 69 2.09 9.86 10.50
N GLN A 70 1.52 9.23 9.50
CA GLN A 70 0.81 7.97 9.67
C GLN A 70 1.42 6.87 8.80
N PRO A 71 1.96 5.79 9.39
CA PRO A 71 2.32 4.60 8.66
C PRO A 71 1.08 3.91 8.09
N GLY A 72 1.27 3.15 7.03
CA GLY A 72 0.19 2.43 6.36
C GLY A 72 0.61 1.04 5.94
N PRO A 73 0.41 0.00 6.79
CA PRO A 73 0.74 -1.36 6.42
C PRO A 73 -0.11 -1.80 5.23
N ALA A 74 0.56 -2.33 4.21
CA ALA A 74 -0.11 -2.74 2.98
C ALA A 74 0.64 -3.90 2.31
N LEU A 75 -0.11 -4.75 1.63
CA LEU A 75 0.44 -5.74 0.71
C LEU A 75 0.73 -5.06 -0.63
N GLY A 76 1.96 -5.16 -1.11
CA GLY A 76 2.35 -4.79 -2.47
C GLY A 76 2.35 -6.00 -3.38
N VAL A 77 1.70 -5.89 -4.53
CA VAL A 77 1.68 -6.91 -5.59
C VAL A 77 2.60 -6.45 -6.71
N VAL A 78 3.65 -7.20 -6.98
CA VAL A 78 4.63 -6.87 -8.04
C VAL A 78 4.21 -7.52 -9.34
N ILE A 79 4.14 -6.73 -10.41
CA ILE A 79 3.73 -7.19 -11.73
C ILE A 79 4.93 -7.86 -12.44
N ALA A 80 4.72 -9.08 -12.94
CA ALA A 80 5.74 -9.89 -13.63
C ALA A 80 5.86 -9.56 -15.12
N ARG A 81 4.72 -9.28 -15.75
CA ARG A 81 4.59 -9.00 -17.19
C ARG A 81 3.44 -8.05 -17.42
N ASP A 82 3.50 -7.29 -18.49
CA ASP A 82 2.51 -6.29 -18.83
C ASP A 82 1.08 -6.85 -18.77
N ALA A 83 0.20 -6.13 -18.09
CA ALA A 83 -1.21 -6.45 -17.92
C ALA A 83 -2.04 -5.31 -18.53
N SER A 84 -2.69 -5.58 -19.67
CA SER A 84 -3.57 -4.65 -20.36
C SER A 84 -4.88 -5.35 -20.74
N ARG A 85 -6.00 -4.85 -20.24
CA ARG A 85 -7.34 -5.44 -20.43
C ARG A 85 -7.41 -6.93 -20.07
N VAL A 86 -6.76 -7.27 -18.95
CA VAL A 86 -6.69 -8.64 -18.45
C VAL A 86 -8.00 -8.98 -17.77
N LYS A 87 -8.50 -10.20 -18.01
CA LYS A 87 -9.66 -10.72 -17.31
C LYS A 87 -9.28 -11.15 -15.89
N GLU A 88 -10.27 -11.12 -14.99
CA GLU A 88 -10.04 -11.45 -13.59
C GLU A 88 -9.47 -12.85 -13.39
N GLU A 89 -9.96 -13.83 -14.16
CA GLU A 89 -9.47 -15.22 -14.13
C GLU A 89 -8.03 -15.41 -14.61
N GLU A 90 -7.48 -14.44 -15.37
CA GLU A 90 -6.12 -14.48 -15.91
C GLU A 90 -5.14 -13.62 -15.09
N ALA A 91 -5.67 -12.76 -14.20
CA ALA A 91 -4.93 -11.69 -13.54
C ALA A 91 -3.72 -12.18 -12.73
N MET A 92 -3.89 -13.30 -11.99
CA MET A 92 -2.82 -13.85 -11.15
C MET A 92 -1.60 -14.33 -11.94
N ALA A 93 -1.76 -14.67 -13.23
CA ALA A 93 -0.64 -15.02 -14.09
C ALA A 93 0.29 -13.84 -14.43
N HIS A 94 -0.12 -12.62 -14.09
CA HIS A 94 0.67 -11.39 -14.23
C HIS A 94 1.42 -10.99 -12.94
N VAL A 95 1.30 -11.75 -11.85
CA VAL A 95 1.91 -11.46 -10.56
C VAL A 95 3.27 -12.15 -10.42
N ALA A 96 4.32 -11.38 -10.16
CA ALA A 96 5.66 -11.89 -9.84
C ALA A 96 5.73 -12.42 -8.40
N GLY A 97 5.11 -11.70 -7.49
CA GLY A 97 5.14 -11.97 -6.06
C GLY A 97 4.66 -10.78 -5.24
N TYR A 98 4.98 -10.84 -3.97
CA TYR A 98 4.47 -9.92 -2.96
C TYR A 98 5.60 -9.27 -2.18
N VAL A 99 5.37 -8.05 -1.74
CA VAL A 99 6.30 -7.26 -0.93
C VAL A 99 5.54 -6.56 0.18
N ILE A 100 6.17 -6.37 1.33
CA ILE A 100 5.60 -5.52 2.36
C ILE A 100 5.79 -4.06 1.94
N VAL A 101 4.74 -3.25 2.08
CA VAL A 101 4.77 -1.81 1.87
C VAL A 101 4.35 -1.12 3.16
N ASN A 102 5.08 -0.07 3.54
CA ASN A 102 4.62 0.87 4.55
C ASN A 102 4.27 2.20 3.85
N GLU A 103 2.99 2.39 3.55
CA GLU A 103 2.48 3.55 2.82
C GLU A 103 2.30 4.72 3.79
N PHE A 104 3.39 5.47 4.08
CA PHE A 104 3.30 6.68 4.89
C PHE A 104 2.48 7.77 4.20
N SER A 105 1.67 8.45 5.00
CA SER A 105 0.85 9.57 4.57
C SER A 105 0.71 10.59 5.71
N LEU A 106 0.50 11.84 5.37
CA LEU A 106 -0.16 12.77 6.28
C LEU A 106 -1.66 12.44 6.29
N PRO A 107 -2.42 12.87 7.32
CA PRO A 107 -3.87 12.72 7.33
C PRO A 107 -4.51 13.28 6.05
N GLU A 108 -5.49 12.56 5.54
CA GLU A 108 -6.25 12.96 4.35
C GLU A 108 -7.64 13.43 4.77
N ASP A 109 -7.92 14.70 4.56
CA ASP A 109 -9.22 15.29 4.87
C ASP A 109 -10.30 14.89 3.85
N SER A 110 -9.89 14.41 2.67
CA SER A 110 -10.81 14.14 1.57
C SER A 110 -10.18 13.24 0.50
N TYR A 111 -10.98 12.32 -0.05
CA TYR A 111 -10.64 11.51 -1.22
C TYR A 111 -11.07 12.16 -2.55
N TYR A 112 -11.59 13.37 -2.51
CA TYR A 112 -12.07 14.09 -3.70
C TYR A 112 -10.93 14.66 -4.54
N ARG A 113 -9.82 15.03 -3.91
CA ARG A 113 -8.64 15.58 -4.59
C ARG A 113 -7.48 14.59 -4.55
N PRO A 114 -6.60 14.59 -5.56
CA PRO A 114 -5.38 13.78 -5.52
C PRO A 114 -4.53 14.11 -4.28
N ALA A 115 -4.17 13.10 -3.51
CA ALA A 115 -3.46 13.22 -2.24
C ALA A 115 -1.94 13.42 -2.40
N VAL A 116 -1.50 14.18 -3.41
CA VAL A 116 -0.08 14.34 -3.76
C VAL A 116 0.73 14.88 -2.58
N LYS A 117 0.25 15.98 -1.95
CA LYS A 117 0.95 16.62 -0.82
C LYS A 117 1.05 15.70 0.40
N ALA A 118 0.06 14.84 0.63
CA ALA A 118 0.03 13.94 1.76
C ALA A 118 0.88 12.69 1.53
N LYS A 119 0.92 12.17 0.30
CA LYS A 119 1.46 10.84 -0.02
C LYS A 119 2.78 10.84 -0.79
N CYS A 120 3.10 11.91 -1.55
CA CYS A 120 4.26 11.92 -2.46
C CYS A 120 5.47 12.68 -1.88
N ARG A 121 5.72 12.54 -0.57
CA ARG A 121 6.91 13.08 0.08
C ARG A 121 8.07 12.10 -0.03
N ASP A 122 9.29 12.62 0.06
CA ASP A 122 10.51 11.83 -0.06
C ASP A 122 10.54 10.72 1.01
N GLY A 123 10.82 9.49 0.57
CA GLY A 123 10.91 8.33 1.44
C GLY A 123 9.59 7.80 2.03
N PHE A 124 8.42 8.31 1.63
CA PHE A 124 7.11 7.93 2.20
C PHE A 124 6.55 6.59 1.70
N CYS A 125 7.36 5.77 1.03
CA CYS A 125 6.93 4.45 0.59
C CYS A 125 8.06 3.41 0.74
N PRO A 126 8.46 3.07 1.97
CA PRO A 126 9.33 1.93 2.18
C PRO A 126 8.72 0.64 1.63
N LEU A 127 9.57 -0.14 0.95
CA LEU A 127 9.24 -1.48 0.44
C LEU A 127 10.29 -2.47 0.93
N GLY A 128 9.90 -3.69 1.17
CA GLY A 128 10.88 -4.73 1.50
C GLY A 128 10.44 -5.67 2.59
N PRO A 129 11.41 -6.37 3.21
CA PRO A 129 12.84 -6.39 2.86
C PRO A 129 13.12 -7.16 1.56
N GLN A 130 12.19 -7.98 1.08
CA GLN A 130 12.37 -8.84 -0.08
C GLN A 130 11.08 -8.99 -0.88
N LEU A 131 11.20 -9.41 -2.14
CA LEU A 131 10.09 -9.95 -2.92
C LEU A 131 9.93 -11.43 -2.57
N VAL A 132 8.75 -11.82 -2.13
CA VAL A 132 8.37 -13.22 -1.96
C VAL A 132 7.64 -13.68 -3.22
N PRO A 133 8.15 -14.69 -3.95
CA PRO A 133 7.54 -15.18 -5.18
C PRO A 133 6.08 -15.60 -4.99
N ALA A 134 5.24 -15.37 -5.99
CA ALA A 134 3.80 -15.65 -5.89
C ALA A 134 3.48 -17.11 -5.51
N GLN A 135 4.30 -18.06 -6.01
CA GLN A 135 4.12 -19.49 -5.73
C GLN A 135 4.49 -19.91 -4.29
N GLU A 136 5.17 -19.06 -3.53
CA GLU A 136 5.53 -19.32 -2.12
C GLU A 136 4.42 -18.88 -1.16
N ILE A 137 3.45 -18.10 -1.62
CA ILE A 137 2.29 -17.65 -0.83
C ILE A 137 1.08 -18.51 -1.22
N VAL A 138 0.59 -19.28 -0.27
CA VAL A 138 -0.51 -20.23 -0.50
C VAL A 138 -1.81 -19.49 -0.84
N ASP A 139 -2.15 -18.46 -0.06
CA ASP A 139 -3.35 -17.63 -0.29
C ASP A 139 -3.05 -16.16 0.04
N PRO A 140 -2.88 -15.31 -0.97
CA PRO A 140 -2.63 -13.89 -0.73
C PRO A 140 -3.85 -13.13 -0.22
N HIS A 141 -5.03 -13.76 -0.18
CA HIS A 141 -6.26 -13.18 0.34
C HIS A 141 -6.56 -13.58 1.79
N ALA A 142 -5.63 -14.27 2.46
CA ALA A 142 -5.76 -14.69 3.86
C ALA A 142 -4.55 -14.29 4.73
N LEU A 143 -3.78 -13.29 4.31
CA LEU A 143 -2.58 -12.84 5.02
C LEU A 143 -2.94 -11.86 6.14
N GLU A 144 -2.40 -12.11 7.33
CA GLU A 144 -2.49 -11.17 8.44
C GLU A 144 -1.45 -10.06 8.26
N LEU A 145 -1.89 -8.80 8.47
CA LEU A 145 -1.04 -7.62 8.50
C LEU A 145 -1.02 -7.05 9.91
N LYS A 146 0.16 -6.73 10.41
CA LYS A 146 0.37 -6.12 11.73
C LYS A 146 1.27 -4.91 11.60
N LEU A 147 0.94 -3.86 12.33
CA LEU A 147 1.76 -2.68 12.52
C LEU A 147 2.15 -2.58 13.99
N TYR A 148 3.45 -2.46 14.23
CA TYR A 148 3.98 -2.21 15.56
C TYR A 148 4.66 -0.82 15.58
N VAL A 149 4.51 -0.13 16.69
CA VAL A 149 5.25 1.11 17.00
C VAL A 149 5.95 0.89 18.33
N ASN A 150 7.28 0.99 18.34
CA ASN A 150 8.13 0.73 19.51
C ASN A 150 7.88 -0.65 20.15
N GLY A 151 7.59 -1.65 19.33
CA GLY A 151 7.30 -3.02 19.75
C GLY A 151 5.86 -3.27 20.22
N GLU A 152 5.01 -2.24 20.31
CA GLU A 152 3.58 -2.38 20.63
C GLU A 152 2.76 -2.60 19.38
N LEU A 153 1.88 -3.61 19.39
CA LEU A 153 0.92 -3.84 18.32
C LEU A 153 -0.13 -2.71 18.31
N ARG A 154 -0.16 -1.93 17.23
CA ARG A 154 -1.03 -0.75 17.11
C ARG A 154 -2.15 -0.93 16.08
N GLN A 155 -1.94 -1.77 15.07
CA GLN A 155 -2.93 -2.04 14.04
C GLN A 155 -2.79 -3.50 13.59
N ARG A 156 -3.93 -4.14 13.33
CA ARG A 156 -4.01 -5.52 12.84
C ARG A 156 -5.17 -5.65 11.88
N ASN A 157 -4.95 -6.32 10.76
CA ASN A 157 -6.00 -6.64 9.80
C ASN A 157 -5.61 -7.88 8.97
N ASN A 158 -6.45 -8.26 8.02
CA ASN A 158 -6.22 -9.39 7.12
C ASN A 158 -6.63 -9.03 5.69
N THR A 159 -5.91 -9.53 4.69
CA THR A 159 -6.24 -9.31 3.27
C THR A 159 -7.60 -9.87 2.86
N ALA A 160 -8.19 -10.77 3.63
CA ALA A 160 -9.59 -11.22 3.44
C ALA A 160 -10.63 -10.09 3.60
N ASN A 161 -10.23 -8.98 4.22
CA ASN A 161 -11.07 -7.80 4.39
C ASN A 161 -10.95 -6.78 3.25
N LEU A 162 -10.21 -7.10 2.18
CA LEU A 162 -10.19 -6.27 0.98
C LEU A 162 -11.59 -6.17 0.34
N VAL A 163 -11.96 -4.99 -0.12
CA VAL A 163 -13.20 -4.74 -0.87
C VAL A 163 -13.09 -5.32 -2.27
N ARG A 164 -11.93 -5.15 -2.88
CA ARG A 164 -11.52 -5.76 -4.15
C ARG A 164 -10.27 -6.58 -3.90
N ASP A 165 -10.35 -7.85 -4.22
CA ASP A 165 -9.20 -8.74 -4.19
C ASP A 165 -8.17 -8.43 -5.28
N ILE A 166 -7.06 -9.12 -5.28
CA ILE A 166 -5.95 -8.86 -6.20
C ILE A 166 -6.36 -9.09 -7.67
N PRO A 167 -7.01 -10.22 -8.05
CA PRO A 167 -7.43 -10.44 -9.42
C PRO A 167 -8.33 -9.33 -9.95
N ARG A 168 -9.32 -8.97 -9.17
CA ARG A 168 -10.26 -7.91 -9.52
C ARG A 168 -9.59 -6.54 -9.65
N LEU A 169 -8.65 -6.20 -8.76
CA LEU A 169 -7.89 -4.95 -8.87
C LEU A 169 -7.08 -4.89 -10.17
N ILE A 170 -6.36 -5.96 -10.51
CA ILE A 170 -5.58 -6.03 -11.75
C ILE A 170 -6.51 -5.90 -12.97
N ALA A 171 -7.64 -6.61 -12.99
CA ALA A 171 -8.60 -6.53 -14.07
C ALA A 171 -9.19 -5.12 -14.23
N GLU A 172 -9.73 -4.53 -13.14
CA GLU A 172 -10.37 -3.21 -13.19
C GLU A 172 -9.39 -2.08 -13.53
N ILE A 173 -8.11 -2.17 -13.12
CA ILE A 173 -7.09 -1.15 -13.44
C ILE A 173 -6.58 -1.36 -14.86
N SER A 174 -6.33 -2.59 -15.28
CA SER A 174 -5.82 -2.88 -16.63
C SER A 174 -6.85 -2.62 -17.74
N GLU A 175 -8.10 -2.38 -17.41
CA GLU A 175 -9.15 -1.98 -18.35
C GLU A 175 -8.82 -0.65 -19.03
N PHE A 176 -8.23 0.31 -18.33
CA PHE A 176 -7.99 1.67 -18.82
C PHE A 176 -6.51 2.06 -18.91
N MET A 177 -5.59 1.34 -18.23
CA MET A 177 -4.15 1.59 -18.31
C MET A 177 -3.38 0.27 -18.27
N THR A 178 -2.22 0.22 -18.90
CA THR A 178 -1.34 -0.94 -18.79
C THR A 178 -0.58 -0.90 -17.47
N LEU A 179 -0.64 -1.98 -16.70
CA LEU A 179 0.31 -2.22 -15.62
C LEU A 179 1.54 -2.89 -16.21
N HIS A 180 2.69 -2.27 -16.08
CA HIS A 180 3.94 -2.78 -16.67
C HIS A 180 4.70 -3.72 -15.72
N ALA A 181 5.50 -4.59 -16.30
CA ALA A 181 6.43 -5.42 -15.52
C ALA A 181 7.28 -4.55 -14.59
N GLY A 182 7.33 -4.89 -13.32
CA GLY A 182 8.01 -4.13 -12.27
C GLY A 182 7.16 -3.07 -11.56
N ASP A 183 5.95 -2.79 -12.04
CA ASP A 183 4.99 -1.97 -11.28
C ASP A 183 4.58 -2.67 -9.98
N VAL A 184 4.28 -1.89 -8.97
CA VAL A 184 3.79 -2.38 -7.68
C VAL A 184 2.40 -1.83 -7.41
N LEU A 185 1.44 -2.73 -7.27
CA LEU A 185 0.08 -2.41 -6.87
C LEU A 185 -0.04 -2.56 -5.35
N ILE A 186 -0.18 -1.44 -4.66
CA ILE A 186 -0.42 -1.38 -3.21
C ILE A 186 -1.92 -1.60 -2.99
N THR A 187 -2.28 -2.72 -2.36
CA THR A 187 -3.69 -3.17 -2.27
C THR A 187 -4.57 -2.32 -1.36
N GLY A 188 -3.97 -1.42 -0.61
CA GLY A 188 -4.65 -0.52 0.33
C GLY A 188 -4.15 -0.68 1.76
N THR A 189 -4.49 0.31 2.58
CA THR A 189 -4.18 0.35 4.01
C THR A 189 -5.48 0.20 4.80
N PRO A 190 -5.52 -0.64 5.84
CA PRO A 190 -6.71 -0.78 6.67
C PRO A 190 -7.02 0.47 7.51
N GLU A 191 -8.17 0.48 8.12
CA GLU A 191 -8.63 1.45 9.11
C GLU A 191 -7.73 1.46 10.37
N GLY A 192 -7.86 2.51 11.18
CA GLY A 192 -7.14 2.61 12.45
C GLY A 192 -5.69 3.04 12.33
N ARG A 193 -5.36 3.89 11.33
CA ARG A 193 -4.03 4.52 11.26
C ARG A 193 -3.70 5.22 12.57
N VAL A 194 -2.44 5.15 12.98
CA VAL A 194 -1.89 5.77 14.18
C VAL A 194 -0.84 6.79 13.82
N ASP A 195 -0.68 7.80 14.65
CA ASP A 195 0.39 8.78 14.48
C ASP A 195 1.71 8.23 15.03
N VAL A 196 2.80 8.60 14.38
CA VAL A 196 4.18 8.33 14.80
C VAL A 196 4.98 9.63 14.87
N HIS A 197 6.07 9.62 15.64
CA HIS A 197 6.87 10.80 15.94
C HIS A 197 8.37 10.52 15.76
N PRO A 198 9.21 11.55 15.66
CA PRO A 198 10.66 11.35 15.65
C PRO A 198 11.14 10.56 16.87
N GLY A 199 11.96 9.54 16.61
CA GLY A 199 12.45 8.57 17.61
C GLY A 199 11.68 7.26 17.61
N ASP A 200 10.50 7.20 16.99
CA ASP A 200 9.74 5.96 16.90
C ASP A 200 10.38 4.97 15.92
N ARG A 201 10.23 3.68 16.25
CA ARG A 201 10.53 2.54 15.39
C ARG A 201 9.22 1.91 14.93
N VAL A 202 9.03 1.84 13.63
CA VAL A 202 7.82 1.33 12.99
C VAL A 202 8.13 0.01 12.29
N GLU A 203 7.32 -1.01 12.55
CA GLU A 203 7.47 -2.33 11.94
C GLU A 203 6.14 -2.76 11.31
N VAL A 204 6.19 -3.17 10.06
CA VAL A 204 5.09 -3.82 9.37
C VAL A 204 5.44 -5.30 9.19
N GLU A 205 4.59 -6.18 9.70
CA GLU A 205 4.70 -7.63 9.54
C GLU A 205 3.53 -8.13 8.70
N ILE A 206 3.83 -8.97 7.69
CA ILE A 206 2.81 -9.68 6.92
C ILE A 206 3.17 -11.16 6.91
N ASP A 207 2.18 -12.00 7.18
CA ASP A 207 2.36 -13.44 7.20
C ASP A 207 3.02 -13.95 5.91
N GLY A 208 4.06 -14.77 6.08
CA GLY A 208 4.83 -15.32 4.97
C GLY A 208 5.79 -14.36 4.27
N LEU A 209 5.71 -13.04 4.53
CA LEU A 209 6.58 -12.05 3.92
C LEU A 209 7.70 -11.54 4.85
N GLY A 210 7.54 -11.69 6.16
CA GLY A 210 8.48 -11.22 7.17
C GLY A 210 8.15 -9.83 7.71
N ARG A 211 9.17 -8.99 7.95
CA ARG A 211 9.02 -7.66 8.55
C ARG A 211 9.76 -6.58 7.78
N LEU A 212 9.10 -5.47 7.56
CA LEU A 212 9.67 -4.21 7.08
C LEU A 212 9.80 -3.25 8.27
N VAL A 213 10.97 -2.70 8.48
CA VAL A 213 11.29 -1.86 9.63
C VAL A 213 11.81 -0.52 9.16
N ASN A 214 11.38 0.56 9.81
CA ASN A 214 11.89 1.90 9.58
C ASN A 214 11.95 2.70 10.89
N SER A 215 12.93 3.56 11.03
CA SER A 215 13.00 4.56 12.09
C SER A 215 12.42 5.89 11.62
N ILE A 216 11.75 6.63 12.50
CA ILE A 216 11.26 7.98 12.22
C ILE A 216 12.28 8.97 12.76
N VAL A 217 12.76 9.86 11.90
CA VAL A 217 13.74 10.90 12.27
C VAL A 217 13.22 12.28 11.93
N ALA A 218 13.58 13.28 12.73
CA ALA A 218 13.22 14.67 12.42
C ALA A 218 13.93 15.16 11.16
N GLU A 219 13.22 15.92 10.31
CA GLU A 219 13.77 16.63 9.15
C GLU A 219 14.66 17.80 9.57
#